data_2c95c70a9da3e09d626d2815a57000ab
#
_entry.id   2c95c70a9da3e09d626d2815a57000ab
#
_cell.length_a   1.000
_cell.length_b   1.000
_cell.length_c   1.000
_cell.angle_alpha   90.00
_cell.angle_beta   90.00
_cell.angle_gamma   90.00
#
_symmetry.space_group_name_H-M   'P 1'
#
loop_
_entity.id
_entity.type
_entity.pdbx_description
1 polymer ?
#
loop_
_entity_poly.entity_id
_entity_poly.type
_entity_poly.pdbx_seq_one_letter_code
_entity_poly.pdbx_strand_id
1 'polypeptide(L)'
;MVHELSDCKAIIPESTNIWQFCVVLPKAKIGENCNICSHCFIENDAMIGNNVTIKNGVQIWDGITIEDNVQIGANVSFTNDKYPRAKNPNWVLEKTTIKRGASIGAGSTIGCGITIGEDAMIGMGSVVTKDVPAGEVWVGNPARFLKKVDDYV
;
A
#
# COMPACT_ATOMS: atom_id res chain seq x y z
N MET A 1 4.84 -12.84 -14.24
CA MET A 1 5.15 -12.14 -15.52
C MET A 1 5.51 -10.68 -15.25
N VAL A 2 6.63 -10.19 -15.78
CA VAL A 2 6.95 -8.75 -15.80
C VAL A 2 6.75 -8.26 -17.23
N HIS A 3 5.93 -7.24 -17.41
CA HIS A 3 5.65 -6.69 -18.73
C HIS A 3 6.86 -5.93 -19.29
N GLU A 4 7.15 -6.08 -20.58
CA GLU A 4 8.34 -5.50 -21.25
C GLU A 4 8.44 -3.96 -21.16
N LEU A 5 7.32 -3.26 -21.01
CA LEU A 5 7.27 -1.80 -20.85
C LEU A 5 7.44 -1.34 -19.38
N SER A 6 7.90 -2.22 -18.49
CA SER A 6 8.16 -1.88 -17.09
C SER A 6 9.66 -1.86 -16.80
N ASP A 7 10.12 -0.93 -15.98
CA ASP A 7 11.48 -0.92 -15.44
C ASP A 7 11.50 -1.65 -14.09
N CYS A 8 11.63 -2.98 -14.14
CA CYS A 8 11.66 -3.82 -12.95
C CYS A 8 13.07 -4.38 -12.74
N LYS A 9 13.71 -3.97 -11.64
CA LYS A 9 15.06 -4.42 -11.24
C LYS A 9 15.04 -5.44 -10.11
N ALA A 10 13.90 -5.63 -9.43
CA ALA A 10 13.74 -6.60 -8.37
C ALA A 10 13.58 -8.03 -8.92
N ILE A 11 13.83 -9.02 -8.07
CA ILE A 11 13.52 -10.42 -8.37
C ILE A 11 12.03 -10.64 -8.10
N ILE A 12 11.29 -11.01 -9.14
CA ILE A 12 9.84 -11.21 -9.08
C ILE A 12 9.52 -12.70 -9.23
N PRO A 13 8.72 -13.30 -8.33
CA PRO A 13 8.23 -14.67 -8.47
C PRO A 13 7.45 -14.88 -9.77
N GLU A 14 7.54 -16.06 -10.37
CA GLU A 14 6.87 -16.38 -11.65
C GLU A 14 5.34 -16.23 -11.57
N SER A 15 4.76 -16.49 -10.41
CA SER A 15 3.33 -16.37 -10.15
C SER A 15 2.83 -14.93 -10.04
N THR A 16 3.73 -13.94 -9.94
CA THR A 16 3.40 -12.52 -9.77
C THR A 16 3.41 -11.78 -11.09
N ASN A 17 2.45 -10.88 -11.27
CA ASN A 17 2.31 -10.04 -12.46
C ASN A 17 2.66 -8.59 -12.16
N ILE A 18 3.56 -8.02 -12.96
CA ILE A 18 3.87 -6.58 -12.99
C ILE A 18 3.44 -6.07 -14.37
N TRP A 19 2.45 -5.18 -14.38
CA TRP A 19 1.88 -4.65 -15.62
C TRP A 19 2.68 -3.45 -16.15
N GLN A 20 2.26 -2.89 -17.29
CA GLN A 20 2.98 -1.85 -18.03
C GLN A 20 3.28 -0.60 -17.17
N PHE A 21 4.41 0.03 -17.49
CA PHE A 21 4.80 1.33 -16.94
C PHE A 21 4.99 1.35 -15.43
N CYS A 22 5.25 0.19 -14.83
CA CYS A 22 5.69 0.11 -13.45
C CYS A 22 7.19 0.36 -13.33
N VAL A 23 7.61 0.95 -12.22
CA VAL A 23 9.01 1.03 -11.81
C VAL A 23 9.16 0.30 -10.48
N VAL A 24 10.01 -0.74 -10.45
CA VAL A 24 10.29 -1.52 -9.25
C VAL A 24 11.78 -1.53 -8.99
N LEU A 25 12.20 -0.92 -7.88
CA LEU A 25 13.61 -0.78 -7.54
C LEU A 25 14.23 -2.11 -7.06
N PRO A 26 15.56 -2.26 -7.18
CA PRO A 26 16.23 -3.58 -7.08
C PRO A 26 16.05 -4.33 -5.77
N LYS A 27 15.87 -3.63 -4.65
CA LYS A 27 15.78 -4.25 -3.31
C LYS A 27 14.36 -4.45 -2.82
N ALA A 28 13.33 -4.00 -3.58
CA ALA A 28 11.93 -4.25 -3.26
C ALA A 28 11.68 -5.76 -3.12
N LYS A 29 10.89 -6.13 -2.13
CA LYS A 29 10.51 -7.52 -1.89
C LYS A 29 9.03 -7.69 -2.21
N ILE A 30 8.73 -8.56 -3.16
CA ILE A 30 7.35 -8.84 -3.59
C ILE A 30 7.15 -10.36 -3.55
N GLY A 31 6.08 -10.78 -2.90
CA GLY A 31 5.74 -12.19 -2.74
C GLY A 31 5.07 -12.83 -3.95
N GLU A 32 4.55 -14.03 -3.73
CA GLU A 32 3.88 -14.88 -4.72
C GLU A 32 2.46 -14.41 -5.04
N ASN A 33 1.97 -14.74 -6.24
CA ASN A 33 0.59 -14.51 -6.68
C ASN A 33 0.12 -13.04 -6.58
N CYS A 34 1.03 -12.09 -6.66
CA CYS A 34 0.68 -10.67 -6.63
C CYS A 34 0.25 -10.15 -8.00
N ASN A 35 -0.59 -9.12 -7.99
CA ASN A 35 -1.01 -8.41 -9.19
C ASN A 35 -0.77 -6.91 -9.02
N ILE A 36 0.34 -6.42 -9.60
CA ILE A 36 0.74 -5.01 -9.54
C ILE A 36 0.33 -4.36 -10.86
N CYS A 37 -0.73 -3.56 -10.81
CA CYS A 37 -1.29 -2.91 -11.99
C CYS A 37 -0.40 -1.75 -12.49
N SER A 38 -0.75 -1.23 -13.66
CA SER A 38 0.08 -0.25 -14.39
C SER A 38 0.35 1.05 -13.62
N HIS A 39 1.48 1.69 -13.92
CA HIS A 39 1.89 2.99 -13.37
C HIS A 39 2.14 2.97 -11.85
N CYS A 40 2.51 1.83 -11.29
CA CYS A 40 2.94 1.75 -9.90
C CYS A 40 4.44 2.01 -9.77
N PHE A 41 4.83 2.60 -8.64
CA PHE A 41 6.23 2.79 -8.27
C PHE A 41 6.50 2.11 -6.93
N ILE A 42 7.55 1.29 -6.85
CA ILE A 42 7.88 0.51 -5.64
C ILE A 42 9.35 0.73 -5.29
N GLU A 43 9.59 1.32 -4.12
CA GLU A 43 10.94 1.63 -3.61
C GLU A 43 11.66 0.42 -3.00
N ASN A 44 12.95 0.61 -2.69
CA ASN A 44 13.88 -0.44 -2.29
C ASN A 44 13.55 -1.12 -0.96
N ASP A 45 13.04 -0.37 0.03
CA ASP A 45 12.71 -0.91 1.37
C ASP A 45 11.21 -1.31 1.47
N ALA A 46 10.49 -1.30 0.36
CA ALA A 46 9.11 -1.76 0.31
C ALA A 46 9.04 -3.29 0.44
N MET A 47 8.10 -3.76 1.28
CA MET A 47 7.84 -5.19 1.50
C MET A 47 6.39 -5.49 1.17
N ILE A 48 6.16 -6.37 0.20
CA ILE A 48 4.83 -6.79 -0.24
C ILE A 48 4.75 -8.31 -0.10
N GLY A 49 3.78 -8.77 0.68
CA GLY A 49 3.51 -10.19 0.94
C GLY A 49 2.92 -10.93 -0.26
N ASN A 50 2.27 -12.05 0.01
CA ASN A 50 1.68 -12.91 -1.01
C ASN A 50 0.22 -12.54 -1.30
N ASN A 51 -0.28 -12.88 -2.49
CA ASN A 51 -1.67 -12.68 -2.91
C ASN A 51 -2.13 -11.20 -2.81
N VAL A 52 -1.22 -10.25 -3.00
CA VAL A 52 -1.51 -8.82 -2.90
C VAL A 52 -1.93 -8.28 -4.27
N THR A 53 -2.99 -7.48 -4.28
CA THR A 53 -3.40 -6.72 -5.47
C THR A 53 -3.19 -5.23 -5.23
N ILE A 54 -2.37 -4.60 -6.08
CA ILE A 54 -2.17 -3.15 -6.09
C ILE A 54 -2.69 -2.61 -7.41
N LYS A 55 -3.70 -1.75 -7.34
CA LYS A 55 -4.31 -1.16 -8.52
C LYS A 55 -3.46 0.00 -9.06
N ASN A 56 -3.86 0.52 -10.22
CA ASN A 56 -3.10 1.52 -10.98
C ASN A 56 -2.74 2.78 -10.17
N GLY A 57 -1.53 3.31 -10.44
CA GLY A 57 -1.12 4.63 -9.98
C GLY A 57 -0.73 4.71 -8.50
N VAL A 58 -0.43 3.58 -7.86
CA VAL A 58 -0.02 3.54 -6.45
C VAL A 58 1.49 3.61 -6.34
N GLN A 59 1.98 4.43 -5.41
CA GLN A 59 3.40 4.50 -5.06
C GLN A 59 3.62 3.89 -3.68
N ILE A 60 4.50 2.91 -3.60
CA ILE A 60 4.91 2.25 -2.35
C ILE A 60 6.33 2.72 -2.02
N TRP A 61 6.42 3.62 -1.07
CA TRP A 61 7.66 4.24 -0.62
C TRP A 61 8.45 3.33 0.32
N ASP A 62 9.70 3.70 0.58
CA ASP A 62 10.52 3.07 1.63
C ASP A 62 9.80 3.10 2.98
N GLY A 63 9.92 2.02 3.75
CA GLY A 63 9.29 1.84 5.06
C GLY A 63 7.84 1.37 5.04
N ILE A 64 7.27 1.07 3.87
CA ILE A 64 5.92 0.52 3.76
C ILE A 64 5.98 -1.00 3.69
N THR A 65 5.23 -1.64 4.57
CA THR A 65 5.00 -3.09 4.57
C THR A 65 3.52 -3.38 4.29
N ILE A 66 3.28 -4.21 3.29
CA ILE A 66 1.96 -4.73 2.92
C ILE A 66 1.99 -6.24 3.14
N GLU A 67 1.20 -6.73 4.08
CA GLU A 67 1.13 -8.16 4.39
C GLU A 67 0.29 -8.93 3.35
N ASP A 68 0.11 -10.25 3.56
CA ASP A 68 -0.58 -11.13 2.61
C ASP A 68 -2.07 -10.78 2.43
N ASN A 69 -2.62 -11.11 1.27
CA ASN A 69 -4.05 -10.99 0.93
C ASN A 69 -4.60 -9.56 1.01
N VAL A 70 -3.76 -8.55 0.88
CA VAL A 70 -4.17 -7.13 0.92
C VAL A 70 -4.58 -6.66 -0.46
N GLN A 71 -5.60 -5.80 -0.50
CA GLN A 71 -5.98 -5.07 -1.70
C GLN A 71 -5.80 -3.56 -1.54
N ILE A 72 -5.04 -2.96 -2.45
CA ILE A 72 -4.87 -1.52 -2.55
C ILE A 72 -5.61 -0.98 -3.77
N GLY A 73 -6.57 -0.11 -3.56
CA GLY A 73 -7.36 0.53 -4.61
C GLY A 73 -6.54 1.47 -5.50
N ALA A 74 -7.09 1.82 -6.66
CA ALA A 74 -6.42 2.71 -7.60
C ALA A 74 -6.15 4.10 -6.98
N ASN A 75 -4.97 4.66 -7.30
CA ASN A 75 -4.57 5.99 -6.86
C ASN A 75 -4.57 6.19 -5.33
N VAL A 76 -4.41 5.12 -4.57
CA VAL A 76 -4.13 5.24 -3.14
C VAL A 76 -2.77 5.88 -2.96
N SER A 77 -2.70 6.87 -2.09
CA SER A 77 -1.49 7.63 -1.80
C SER A 77 -0.96 7.28 -0.41
N PHE A 78 0.27 6.79 -0.35
CA PHE A 78 1.00 6.60 0.90
C PHE A 78 1.95 7.77 1.14
N THR A 79 2.29 8.02 2.40
CA THR A 79 3.33 8.97 2.79
C THR A 79 4.34 8.27 3.70
N ASN A 80 5.59 8.77 3.74
CA ASN A 80 6.63 8.27 4.63
C ASN A 80 7.38 9.39 5.35
N ASP A 81 6.91 10.63 5.18
CA ASP A 81 7.41 11.83 5.86
C ASP A 81 6.24 12.58 6.52
N LYS A 82 6.29 12.68 7.83
CA LYS A 82 5.23 13.32 8.63
C LYS A 82 5.26 14.84 8.55
N TYR A 83 6.46 15.40 8.39
CA TYR A 83 6.68 16.85 8.37
C TYR A 83 7.54 17.24 7.17
N PRO A 84 7.00 17.14 5.94
CA PRO A 84 7.78 17.29 4.72
C PRO A 84 8.38 18.69 4.60
N ARG A 85 9.68 18.74 4.40
CA ARG A 85 10.45 19.96 4.11
C ARG A 85 11.54 19.62 3.10
N ALA A 86 11.66 20.42 2.08
CA ALA A 86 12.68 20.23 1.06
C ALA A 86 14.08 20.20 1.70
N LYS A 87 14.88 19.21 1.34
CA LYS A 87 16.26 19.02 1.81
C LYS A 87 16.42 19.01 3.33
N ASN A 88 15.44 18.49 4.06
CA ASN A 88 15.50 18.37 5.51
C ASN A 88 16.58 17.36 5.94
N PRO A 89 17.68 17.80 6.61
CA PRO A 89 18.73 16.88 7.04
C PRO A 89 18.33 16.00 8.24
N ASN A 90 17.22 16.33 8.90
CA ASN A 90 16.70 15.63 10.08
C ASN A 90 15.47 14.79 9.74
N TRP A 91 15.29 14.46 8.45
CA TRP A 91 14.18 13.59 8.03
C TRP A 91 14.26 12.22 8.71
N VAL A 92 13.12 11.74 9.19
CA VAL A 92 13.00 10.42 9.82
C VAL A 92 11.94 9.63 9.06
N LEU A 93 12.32 8.41 8.67
CA LEU A 93 11.40 7.48 8.01
C LEU A 93 10.33 6.97 9.00
N GLU A 94 9.08 7.25 8.71
CA GLU A 94 7.93 6.77 9.47
C GLU A 94 7.34 5.53 8.80
N LYS A 95 7.52 4.36 9.42
CA LYS A 95 7.10 3.07 8.85
C LYS A 95 5.58 2.89 8.95
N THR A 96 4.99 2.39 7.86
CA THR A 96 3.55 2.10 7.76
C THR A 96 3.34 0.62 7.46
N THR A 97 2.37 0.00 8.13
CA THR A 97 2.06 -1.43 7.92
C THR A 97 0.59 -1.60 7.58
N ILE A 98 0.34 -2.30 6.48
CA ILE A 98 -1.00 -2.76 6.09
C ILE A 98 -1.07 -4.24 6.40
N LYS A 99 -1.86 -4.59 7.39
CA LYS A 99 -1.95 -5.96 7.91
C LYS A 99 -2.74 -6.87 6.97
N ARG A 100 -2.54 -8.18 7.16
CA ARG A 100 -3.14 -9.23 6.35
C ARG A 100 -4.65 -9.03 6.16
N GLY A 101 -5.12 -9.27 4.94
CA GLY A 101 -6.54 -9.21 4.57
C GLY A 101 -7.14 -7.80 4.50
N ALA A 102 -6.41 -6.77 4.88
CA ALA A 102 -6.93 -5.41 4.83
C ALA A 102 -7.18 -4.95 3.38
N SER A 103 -8.13 -4.04 3.22
CA SER A 103 -8.42 -3.42 1.93
C SER A 103 -8.51 -1.90 2.04
N ILE A 104 -7.92 -1.22 1.05
CA ILE A 104 -7.90 0.25 1.00
C ILE A 104 -8.63 0.71 -0.26
N GLY A 105 -9.71 1.46 -0.07
CA GLY A 105 -10.53 2.01 -1.15
C GLY A 105 -9.78 3.02 -2.01
N ALA A 106 -10.16 3.09 -3.29
CA ALA A 106 -9.52 3.96 -4.28
C ALA A 106 -9.47 5.43 -3.84
N GLY A 107 -8.37 6.10 -4.19
CA GLY A 107 -8.17 7.52 -3.92
C GLY A 107 -7.98 7.88 -2.44
N SER A 108 -7.78 6.90 -1.56
CA SER A 108 -7.51 7.15 -0.14
C SER A 108 -6.08 7.62 0.06
N THR A 109 -5.85 8.41 1.11
CA THR A 109 -4.52 8.83 1.55
C THR A 109 -4.21 8.20 2.90
N ILE A 110 -3.07 7.53 3.01
CA ILE A 110 -2.60 6.89 4.24
C ILE A 110 -1.41 7.68 4.77
N GLY A 111 -1.59 8.26 5.96
CA GLY A 111 -0.50 8.94 6.66
C GLY A 111 0.61 7.98 7.06
N CYS A 112 1.81 8.51 7.28
CA CYS A 112 2.96 7.70 7.69
C CYS A 112 2.89 7.31 9.17
N GLY A 113 3.63 6.26 9.53
CA GLY A 113 3.70 5.75 10.91
C GLY A 113 2.42 5.06 11.38
N ILE A 114 1.57 4.60 10.46
CA ILE A 114 0.22 4.07 10.75
C ILE A 114 0.20 2.56 10.54
N THR A 115 -0.58 1.87 11.35
CA THR A 115 -0.96 0.47 11.14
C THR A 115 -2.43 0.39 10.76
N ILE A 116 -2.72 -0.19 9.59
CA ILE A 116 -4.07 -0.65 9.22
C ILE A 116 -4.20 -2.10 9.67
N GLY A 117 -5.13 -2.35 10.58
CA GLY A 117 -5.30 -3.65 11.23
C GLY A 117 -5.74 -4.77 10.28
N GLU A 118 -5.58 -6.02 10.76
CA GLU A 118 -5.96 -7.22 10.01
C GLU A 118 -7.44 -7.17 9.61
N ASP A 119 -7.73 -7.51 8.34
CA ASP A 119 -9.07 -7.50 7.74
C ASP A 119 -9.82 -6.14 7.85
N ALA A 120 -9.11 -5.05 8.19
CA ALA A 120 -9.72 -3.73 8.21
C ALA A 120 -10.01 -3.22 6.79
N MET A 121 -11.01 -2.36 6.67
CA MET A 121 -11.41 -1.78 5.40
C MET A 121 -11.42 -0.24 5.47
N ILE A 122 -10.74 0.40 4.53
CA ILE A 122 -10.77 1.85 4.37
C ILE A 122 -11.67 2.20 3.18
N GLY A 123 -12.71 3.00 3.43
CA GLY A 123 -13.60 3.47 2.37
C GLY A 123 -12.87 4.38 1.38
N MET A 124 -13.31 4.37 0.12
CA MET A 124 -12.71 5.20 -0.93
C MET A 124 -12.65 6.68 -0.56
N GLY A 125 -11.61 7.38 -1.00
CA GLY A 125 -11.43 8.81 -0.79
C GLY A 125 -11.17 9.22 0.67
N SER A 126 -10.85 8.27 1.54
CA SER A 126 -10.59 8.55 2.95
C SER A 126 -9.18 9.08 3.20
N VAL A 127 -9.01 9.85 4.28
CA VAL A 127 -7.69 10.30 4.76
C VAL A 127 -7.44 9.70 6.14
N VAL A 128 -6.59 8.68 6.20
CA VAL A 128 -6.27 7.95 7.43
C VAL A 128 -5.09 8.62 8.12
N THR A 129 -5.32 9.12 9.33
CA THR A 129 -4.34 9.90 10.11
C THR A 129 -3.90 9.23 11.40
N LYS A 130 -4.41 8.03 11.69
CA LYS A 130 -4.08 7.23 12.88
C LYS A 130 -4.35 5.75 12.61
N ASP A 131 -3.86 4.89 13.50
CA ASP A 131 -4.06 3.45 13.42
C ASP A 131 -5.53 3.07 13.31
N VAL A 132 -5.80 2.06 12.50
CA VAL A 132 -7.13 1.46 12.31
C VAL A 132 -7.13 0.06 12.92
N PRO A 133 -8.00 -0.21 13.90
CA PRO A 133 -8.11 -1.54 14.51
C PRO A 133 -8.52 -2.62 13.52
N ALA A 134 -8.15 -3.87 13.82
CA ALA A 134 -8.53 -5.03 13.03
C ALA A 134 -10.05 -5.16 12.89
N GLY A 135 -10.52 -5.61 11.72
CA GLY A 135 -11.92 -5.87 11.43
C GLY A 135 -12.83 -4.64 11.47
N GLU A 136 -12.28 -3.44 11.35
CA GLU A 136 -13.05 -2.20 11.33
C GLU A 136 -13.10 -1.57 9.95
N VAL A 137 -14.23 -0.95 9.64
CA VAL A 137 -14.44 -0.10 8.47
C VAL A 137 -14.32 1.36 8.89
N TRP A 138 -13.39 2.07 8.27
CA TRP A 138 -13.16 3.49 8.52
C TRP A 138 -13.33 4.30 7.24
N VAL A 139 -13.97 5.47 7.33
CA VAL A 139 -14.27 6.33 6.18
C VAL A 139 -14.11 7.80 6.52
N GLY A 140 -13.91 8.61 5.50
CA GLY A 140 -13.96 10.07 5.58
C GLY A 140 -12.61 10.77 5.70
N ASN A 141 -12.65 12.08 5.85
CA ASN A 141 -11.49 12.94 6.02
C ASN A 141 -11.69 13.91 7.22
N PRO A 142 -11.00 13.70 8.35
CA PRO A 142 -10.18 12.53 8.64
C PRO A 142 -11.03 11.25 8.81
N ALA A 143 -10.46 10.10 8.47
CA ALA A 143 -11.16 8.82 8.58
C ALA A 143 -11.57 8.51 10.03
N ARG A 144 -12.79 8.00 10.19
CA ARG A 144 -13.37 7.59 11.48
C ARG A 144 -14.07 6.25 11.35
N PHE A 145 -14.17 5.54 12.46
CA PHE A 145 -14.91 4.28 12.54
C PHE A 145 -16.34 4.45 11.99
N LEU A 146 -16.74 3.54 11.14
CA LEU A 146 -18.10 3.46 10.61
C LEU A 146 -18.84 2.25 11.18
N LYS A 147 -18.26 1.06 11.07
CA LYS A 147 -18.83 -0.21 11.51
C LYS A 147 -17.79 -1.34 11.55
N LYS A 148 -18.17 -2.52 11.99
CA LYS A 148 -17.35 -3.75 11.85
C LYS A 148 -17.47 -4.34 10.44
N VAL A 149 -16.43 -5.04 9.98
CA VAL A 149 -16.43 -5.71 8.67
C VAL A 149 -17.48 -6.82 8.61
N ASP A 150 -17.68 -7.56 9.70
CA ASP A 150 -18.66 -8.65 9.79
C ASP A 150 -20.11 -8.22 9.50
N ASP A 151 -20.39 -6.93 9.57
CA ASP A 151 -21.70 -6.36 9.20
C ASP A 151 -21.95 -6.32 7.68
N TYR A 152 -21.02 -6.81 6.86
CA TYR A 152 -21.15 -6.87 5.39
C TYR A 152 -21.60 -8.24 4.86
N VAL A 153 -21.59 -9.27 5.69
CA VAL A 153 -21.88 -10.66 5.29
C VAL A 153 -23.29 -11.06 5.71
#